data_a11654aa5b1eca2eb9909078e7f11fc3
#
_entry.id   a11654aa5b1eca2eb9909078e7f11fc3
#
_cell.length_a   1.000
_cell.length_b   1.000
_cell.length_c   1.000
_cell.angle_alpha   90.00
_cell.angle_beta   90.00
_cell.angle_gamma   90.00
#
_symmetry.space_group_name_H-M   'P 1'
#
loop_
_entity.id
_entity.type
_entity.pdbx_description
1 polymer ?
#
loop_
_entity_poly.entity_id
_entity_poly.type
_entity_poly.pdbx_seq_one_letter_code
_entity_poly.pdbx_strand_id
1 'polypeptide(L)'
;MLSNLRNLRRYRGLIQSLVARELKARYRGSVLGFFWSFINPLLLLLVYSFVFSVVLPNRSPRTTPYAIFLFSGILPWTWFSSSLLESANVLISGGNLIKKVLFPAEVLPIVTVLANMVHFLLGLPVLVIFLIAFDKIPDVQGLVWFPVALAVQFVLTLGFALILAALTVHFRDIRDILGNLMTFWFFSTPIIYDMAEFDAKPWAQTLLNLNPFTHLAVTYQEILFYDGPVGHWFWLLVLGACSVGLFLVGYFLFDRLRDSFAEEV
;
A
#
# COMPACT_ATOMS: atom_id res chain seq x y z
N MET A 1 -24.65 -5.81 -8.50
CA MET A 1 -23.33 -5.16 -8.63
C MET A 1 -23.40 -3.64 -8.68
N LEU A 2 -23.95 -2.99 -9.73
CA LEU A 2 -24.03 -1.51 -9.83
C LEU A 2 -24.85 -0.84 -8.73
N SER A 3 -25.93 -1.46 -8.26
CA SER A 3 -26.76 -0.99 -7.14
C SER A 3 -25.96 -0.93 -5.82
N ASN A 4 -25.09 -1.90 -5.56
CA ASN A 4 -24.29 -1.98 -4.33
C ASN A 4 -23.14 -0.98 -4.36
N LEU A 5 -22.49 -0.73 -5.50
CA LEU A 5 -21.49 0.33 -5.66
C LEU A 5 -22.11 1.73 -5.43
N ARG A 6 -23.35 1.94 -5.87
CA ARG A 6 -24.09 3.18 -5.58
C ARG A 6 -24.39 3.34 -4.09
N ASN A 7 -24.57 2.23 -3.38
CA ASN A 7 -24.79 2.23 -1.94
C ASN A 7 -23.53 2.60 -1.13
N LEU A 8 -22.30 2.41 -1.65
CA LEU A 8 -21.07 2.85 -0.98
C LEU A 8 -21.07 4.36 -0.70
N ARG A 9 -21.64 5.18 -1.60
CA ARG A 9 -21.83 6.61 -1.33
C ARG A 9 -22.76 6.86 -0.14
N ARG A 10 -23.75 6.01 0.08
CA ARG A 10 -24.66 6.07 1.23
C ARG A 10 -23.93 5.75 2.54
N TYR A 11 -22.92 4.87 2.47
CA TYR A 11 -22.13 4.45 3.65
C TYR A 11 -20.93 5.35 3.97
N ARG A 12 -20.75 6.48 3.26
CA ARG A 12 -19.62 7.40 3.48
C ARG A 12 -19.42 7.79 4.94
N GLY A 13 -20.49 8.13 5.65
CA GLY A 13 -20.43 8.49 7.07
C GLY A 13 -20.02 7.32 7.97
N LEU A 14 -20.49 6.11 7.67
CA LEU A 14 -20.08 4.88 8.33
C LEU A 14 -18.58 4.61 8.09
N ILE A 15 -18.12 4.68 6.85
CA ILE A 15 -16.71 4.49 6.49
C ILE A 15 -15.83 5.49 7.26
N GLN A 16 -16.15 6.77 7.22
CA GLN A 16 -15.39 7.81 7.95
C GLN A 16 -15.33 7.55 9.45
N SER A 17 -16.43 7.17 10.07
CA SER A 17 -16.49 6.87 11.51
C SER A 17 -15.68 5.62 11.86
N LEU A 18 -15.71 4.60 11.00
CA LEU A 18 -14.93 3.37 11.19
C LEU A 18 -13.44 3.60 10.98
N VAL A 19 -13.02 4.36 9.96
CA VAL A 19 -11.61 4.76 9.76
C VAL A 19 -11.11 5.55 10.96
N ALA A 20 -11.87 6.55 11.43
CA ALA A 20 -11.48 7.31 12.61
C ALA A 20 -11.38 6.43 13.88
N ARG A 21 -12.27 5.46 14.03
CA ARG A 21 -12.22 4.48 15.13
C ARG A 21 -10.98 3.58 15.01
N GLU A 22 -10.67 3.09 13.82
CA GLU A 22 -9.51 2.24 13.56
C GLU A 22 -8.20 2.97 13.90
N LEU A 23 -8.05 4.20 13.43
CA LEU A 23 -6.89 5.04 13.73
C LEU A 23 -6.74 5.31 15.23
N LYS A 24 -7.85 5.57 15.94
CA LYS A 24 -7.83 5.75 17.40
C LYS A 24 -7.52 4.45 18.14
N ALA A 25 -8.01 3.31 17.64
CA ALA A 25 -7.80 2.00 18.27
C ALA A 25 -6.32 1.58 18.23
N ARG A 26 -5.59 1.87 17.14
CA ARG A 26 -4.14 1.56 17.01
C ARG A 26 -3.29 2.16 18.11
N TYR A 27 -3.66 3.33 18.61
CA TYR A 27 -2.86 4.07 19.59
C TYR A 27 -3.49 4.12 20.96
N ARG A 28 -4.56 3.36 21.16
CA ARG A 28 -5.28 3.31 22.45
C ARG A 28 -4.38 2.75 23.55
N GLY A 29 -4.24 3.49 24.64
CA GLY A 29 -3.37 3.10 25.77
C GLY A 29 -1.89 3.44 25.59
N SER A 30 -1.49 4.06 24.48
CA SER A 30 -0.13 4.52 24.25
C SER A 30 0.09 5.92 24.82
N VAL A 31 1.25 6.14 25.48
CA VAL A 31 1.64 7.45 26.02
C VAL A 31 1.82 8.48 24.91
N LEU A 32 2.41 8.09 23.77
CA LEU A 32 2.65 8.96 22.63
C LEU A 32 1.45 9.06 21.68
N GLY A 33 0.47 8.17 21.84
CA GLY A 33 -0.76 8.20 21.07
C GLY A 33 -0.53 8.32 19.57
N PHE A 34 -1.20 9.27 18.94
CA PHE A 34 -1.15 9.52 17.49
C PHE A 34 0.26 9.91 16.98
N PHE A 35 1.15 10.43 17.81
CA PHE A 35 2.51 10.79 17.41
C PHE A 35 3.32 9.58 16.88
N TRP A 36 2.95 8.36 17.25
CA TRP A 36 3.55 7.15 16.67
C TRP A 36 3.42 7.07 15.14
N SER A 37 2.40 7.70 14.57
CA SER A 37 2.24 7.77 13.10
C SER A 37 3.39 8.50 12.41
N PHE A 38 4.08 9.40 13.11
CA PHE A 38 5.25 10.13 12.60
C PHE A 38 6.55 9.51 13.09
N ILE A 39 6.57 9.05 14.35
CA ILE A 39 7.78 8.51 14.98
C ILE A 39 8.21 7.20 14.30
N ASN A 40 7.27 6.31 13.97
CA ASN A 40 7.61 5.06 13.31
C ASN A 40 8.28 5.27 11.93
N PRO A 41 7.73 6.05 10.99
CA PRO A 41 8.40 6.39 9.75
C PRO A 41 9.76 7.08 9.98
N LEU A 42 9.85 8.01 10.95
CA LEU A 42 11.09 8.69 11.28
C LEU A 42 12.17 7.72 11.78
N LEU A 43 11.83 6.84 12.74
CA LEU A 43 12.77 5.84 13.25
C LEU A 43 13.24 4.88 12.15
N LEU A 44 12.31 4.44 11.29
CA LEU A 44 12.63 3.58 10.16
C LEU A 44 13.64 4.27 9.21
N LEU A 45 13.39 5.53 8.87
CA LEU A 45 14.27 6.30 8.00
C LEU A 45 15.64 6.54 8.66
N LEU A 46 15.68 6.84 9.97
CA LEU A 46 16.93 7.00 10.72
C LEU A 46 17.74 5.70 10.76
N VAL A 47 17.09 4.56 10.99
CA VAL A 47 17.74 3.24 10.99
C VAL A 47 18.34 2.96 9.60
N TYR A 48 17.57 3.15 8.52
CA TYR A 48 18.10 2.94 7.18
C TYR A 48 19.20 3.93 6.83
N SER A 49 19.06 5.21 7.23
CA SER A 49 20.10 6.20 7.04
C SER A 49 21.41 5.76 7.71
N PHE A 50 21.34 5.32 8.97
CA PHE A 50 22.50 4.82 9.70
C PHE A 50 23.10 3.57 9.04
N VAL A 51 22.30 2.58 8.76
CA VAL A 51 22.77 1.31 8.18
C VAL A 51 23.45 1.55 6.82
N PHE A 52 22.84 2.29 5.93
CA PHE A 52 23.35 2.46 4.57
C PHE A 52 24.33 3.63 4.39
N SER A 53 24.49 4.51 5.39
CA SER A 53 25.53 5.53 5.37
C SER A 53 26.79 5.08 6.10
N VAL A 54 26.64 4.30 7.19
CA VAL A 54 27.75 3.97 8.09
C VAL A 54 28.15 2.50 8.01
N VAL A 55 27.17 1.58 8.08
CA VAL A 55 27.46 0.13 8.17
C VAL A 55 27.66 -0.50 6.80
N LEU A 56 26.79 -0.21 5.85
CA LEU A 56 26.80 -0.75 4.49
C LEU A 56 26.69 0.41 3.48
N PRO A 57 27.74 1.24 3.32
CA PRO A 57 27.64 2.40 2.45
C PRO A 57 27.32 1.98 1.01
N ASN A 58 26.20 2.46 0.50
CA ASN A 58 25.80 2.24 -0.89
C ASN A 58 26.74 3.01 -1.82
N ARG A 59 27.28 2.32 -2.80
CA ARG A 59 28.25 2.87 -3.78
C ARG A 59 27.59 3.34 -5.07
N SER A 60 26.29 3.15 -5.24
CA SER A 60 25.61 3.61 -6.47
C SER A 60 25.33 5.11 -6.41
N PRO A 61 25.93 5.90 -7.31
CA PRO A 61 25.66 7.35 -7.35
C PRO A 61 24.19 7.67 -7.64
N ARG A 62 23.49 6.82 -8.39
CA ARG A 62 22.08 7.01 -8.76
C ARG A 62 21.11 6.97 -7.59
N THR A 63 21.43 6.20 -6.56
CA THR A 63 20.56 6.01 -5.40
C THR A 63 21.06 6.76 -4.17
N THR A 64 21.91 7.76 -4.33
CA THR A 64 22.42 8.58 -3.21
C THR A 64 21.58 9.86 -3.06
N PRO A 65 21.05 10.16 -1.83
CA PRO A 65 21.17 9.45 -0.55
C PRO A 65 20.27 8.20 -0.49
N TYR A 66 20.86 7.03 -0.26
CA TYR A 66 20.16 5.76 -0.37
C TYR A 66 18.99 5.61 0.62
N ALA A 67 19.08 6.18 1.81
CA ALA A 67 17.99 6.13 2.78
C ALA A 67 16.70 6.78 2.24
N ILE A 68 16.83 7.88 1.50
CA ILE A 68 15.68 8.59 0.90
C ILE A 68 15.13 7.79 -0.29
N PHE A 69 16.01 7.25 -1.15
CA PHE A 69 15.64 6.36 -2.23
C PHE A 69 14.81 5.17 -1.71
N LEU A 70 15.35 4.47 -0.71
CA LEU A 70 14.70 3.34 -0.09
C LEU A 70 13.34 3.72 0.51
N PHE A 71 13.29 4.88 1.20
CA PHE A 71 12.08 5.32 1.89
C PHE A 71 10.96 5.73 0.94
N SER A 72 11.30 6.26 -0.25
CA SER A 72 10.31 6.57 -1.30
C SER A 72 9.59 5.33 -1.83
N GLY A 73 10.21 4.15 -1.78
CA GLY A 73 9.61 2.88 -2.14
C GLY A 73 8.96 2.13 -0.97
N ILE A 74 9.54 2.21 0.23
CA ILE A 74 9.03 1.51 1.43
C ILE A 74 7.71 2.08 1.93
N LEU A 75 7.52 3.40 1.89
CA LEU A 75 6.26 4.02 2.34
C LEU A 75 5.04 3.49 1.59
N PRO A 76 4.98 3.54 0.24
CA PRO A 76 3.86 2.97 -0.50
C PRO A 76 3.77 1.44 -0.34
N TRP A 77 4.90 0.73 -0.24
CA TRP A 77 4.91 -0.69 0.04
C TRP A 77 4.26 -1.03 1.37
N THR A 78 4.57 -0.28 2.43
CA THR A 78 4.01 -0.50 3.77
C THR A 78 2.49 -0.32 3.75
N TRP A 79 1.99 0.70 3.06
CA TRP A 79 0.55 0.87 2.89
C TRP A 79 -0.07 -0.36 2.19
N PHE A 80 0.51 -0.82 1.09
CA PHE A 80 0.04 -1.98 0.33
C PHE A 80 0.05 -3.25 1.19
N SER A 81 1.22 -3.63 1.72
CA SER A 81 1.41 -4.88 2.44
C SER A 81 0.58 -4.94 3.74
N SER A 82 0.57 -3.86 4.53
CA SER A 82 -0.25 -3.80 5.74
C SER A 82 -1.74 -3.90 5.42
N SER A 83 -2.21 -3.24 4.35
CA SER A 83 -3.60 -3.34 3.93
C SER A 83 -4.00 -4.78 3.56
N LEU A 84 -3.12 -5.51 2.87
CA LEU A 84 -3.40 -6.89 2.48
C LEU A 84 -3.41 -7.84 3.70
N LEU A 85 -2.38 -7.74 4.55
CA LEU A 85 -2.25 -8.56 5.76
C LEU A 85 -3.42 -8.36 6.73
N GLU A 86 -3.81 -7.11 6.95
CA GLU A 86 -4.95 -6.78 7.82
C GLU A 86 -6.29 -7.19 7.19
N SER A 87 -6.46 -6.95 5.87
CA SER A 87 -7.70 -7.32 5.16
C SER A 87 -7.93 -8.82 5.14
N ALA A 88 -6.88 -9.63 5.10
CA ALA A 88 -7.00 -11.08 5.21
C ALA A 88 -7.65 -11.54 6.54
N ASN A 89 -7.62 -10.73 7.60
CA ASN A 89 -8.20 -11.08 8.89
C ASN A 89 -9.44 -10.24 9.26
N VAL A 90 -9.76 -9.20 8.46
CA VAL A 90 -10.73 -8.17 8.86
C VAL A 90 -12.16 -8.69 9.00
N LEU A 91 -12.59 -9.65 8.18
CA LEU A 91 -13.92 -10.23 8.28
C LEU A 91 -14.04 -11.15 9.50
N ILE A 92 -13.01 -11.95 9.79
CA ILE A 92 -12.97 -12.86 10.94
C ILE A 92 -12.98 -12.03 12.23
N SER A 93 -12.13 -11.02 12.35
CA SER A 93 -12.10 -10.14 13.53
C SER A 93 -13.34 -9.24 13.66
N GLY A 94 -13.99 -8.94 12.54
CA GLY A 94 -15.21 -8.15 12.45
C GLY A 94 -16.52 -8.93 12.54
N GLY A 95 -16.50 -10.23 12.83
CA GLY A 95 -17.66 -11.12 12.80
C GLY A 95 -18.85 -10.62 13.62
N ASN A 96 -18.61 -10.02 14.78
CA ASN A 96 -19.65 -9.41 15.60
C ASN A 96 -20.39 -8.24 14.90
N LEU A 97 -19.76 -7.59 13.92
CA LEU A 97 -20.41 -6.56 13.12
C LEU A 97 -21.19 -7.19 11.95
N ILE A 98 -20.62 -8.21 11.32
CA ILE A 98 -21.20 -8.91 10.17
C ILE A 98 -22.52 -9.63 10.57
N LYS A 99 -22.55 -10.22 11.76
CA LYS A 99 -23.75 -10.88 12.30
C LYS A 99 -24.90 -9.93 12.65
N LYS A 100 -24.66 -8.61 12.64
CA LYS A 100 -25.73 -7.62 12.80
C LYS A 100 -26.50 -7.45 11.49
N VAL A 101 -27.82 -7.38 11.61
CA VAL A 101 -28.72 -7.16 10.47
C VAL A 101 -28.29 -5.90 9.67
N LEU A 102 -28.19 -6.03 8.36
CA LEU A 102 -27.90 -4.93 7.40
C LEU A 102 -26.50 -4.32 7.47
N PHE A 103 -25.49 -4.97 8.09
CA PHE A 103 -24.13 -4.46 8.03
C PHE A 103 -23.47 -4.77 6.66
N PRO A 104 -23.00 -3.78 5.91
CA PRO A 104 -22.32 -4.01 4.63
C PRO A 104 -20.89 -4.50 4.87
N ALA A 105 -20.65 -5.81 4.73
CA ALA A 105 -19.36 -6.45 5.04
C ALA A 105 -18.19 -5.88 4.21
N GLU A 106 -18.47 -5.42 2.98
CA GLU A 106 -17.50 -4.78 2.09
C GLU A 106 -16.87 -3.51 2.66
N VAL A 107 -17.52 -2.87 3.63
CA VAL A 107 -16.99 -1.68 4.29
C VAL A 107 -15.73 -2.01 5.10
N LEU A 108 -15.59 -3.22 5.64
CA LEU A 108 -14.43 -3.57 6.48
C LEU A 108 -13.10 -3.53 5.73
N PRO A 109 -12.91 -4.24 4.60
CA PRO A 109 -11.65 -4.11 3.83
C PRO A 109 -11.43 -2.70 3.28
N ILE A 110 -12.49 -1.95 2.91
CA ILE A 110 -12.36 -0.56 2.49
C ILE A 110 -11.79 0.30 3.63
N VAL A 111 -12.30 0.16 4.84
CA VAL A 111 -11.83 0.88 6.04
C VAL A 111 -10.36 0.57 6.32
N THR A 112 -9.97 -0.71 6.21
CA THR A 112 -8.58 -1.13 6.40
C THR A 112 -7.64 -0.46 5.41
N VAL A 113 -7.97 -0.48 4.11
CA VAL A 113 -7.15 0.15 3.07
C VAL A 113 -7.05 1.67 3.28
N LEU A 114 -8.17 2.33 3.63
CA LEU A 114 -8.18 3.77 3.89
C LEU A 114 -7.41 4.14 5.17
N ALA A 115 -7.50 3.35 6.23
CA ALA A 115 -6.75 3.61 7.46
C ALA A 115 -5.23 3.52 7.21
N ASN A 116 -4.78 2.51 6.47
CA ASN A 116 -3.38 2.37 6.07
C ASN A 116 -2.93 3.46 5.09
N MET A 117 -3.82 3.93 4.18
CA MET A 117 -3.56 5.10 3.34
C MET A 117 -3.30 6.36 4.17
N VAL A 118 -4.08 6.58 5.24
CA VAL A 118 -3.84 7.71 6.15
C VAL A 118 -2.45 7.60 6.80
N HIS A 119 -2.02 6.41 7.22
CA HIS A 119 -0.65 6.21 7.75
C HIS A 119 0.42 6.51 6.72
N PHE A 120 0.23 6.08 5.47
CA PHE A 120 1.11 6.44 4.36
C PHE A 120 1.20 7.97 4.20
N LEU A 121 0.06 8.67 4.14
CA LEU A 121 0.01 10.13 4.01
C LEU A 121 0.67 10.85 5.19
N LEU A 122 0.58 10.31 6.41
CA LEU A 122 1.25 10.85 7.59
C LEU A 122 2.77 10.58 7.58
N GLY A 123 3.24 9.59 6.84
CA GLY A 123 4.67 9.35 6.61
C GLY A 123 5.31 10.32 5.60
N LEU A 124 4.52 10.88 4.68
CA LEU A 124 5.03 11.80 3.65
C LEU A 124 5.69 13.08 4.20
N PRO A 125 5.14 13.78 5.22
CA PRO A 125 5.81 14.92 5.82
C PRO A 125 7.22 14.60 6.32
N VAL A 126 7.43 13.41 6.90
CA VAL A 126 8.77 12.97 7.33
C VAL A 126 9.70 12.84 6.13
N LEU A 127 9.25 12.20 5.05
CA LEU A 127 10.01 12.10 3.81
C LEU A 127 10.34 13.47 3.23
N VAL A 128 9.37 14.38 3.16
CA VAL A 128 9.55 15.75 2.63
C VAL A 128 10.61 16.53 3.43
N ILE A 129 10.60 16.43 4.77
CA ILE A 129 11.62 17.06 5.62
C ILE A 129 13.02 16.55 5.24
N PHE A 130 13.18 15.24 5.03
CA PHE A 130 14.47 14.68 4.64
C PHE A 130 14.86 15.03 3.19
N LEU A 131 13.92 15.07 2.27
CA LEU A 131 14.18 15.55 0.90
C LEU A 131 14.73 16.98 0.91
N ILE A 132 14.13 17.86 1.69
CA ILE A 132 14.61 19.25 1.85
C ILE A 132 15.98 19.27 2.53
N ALA A 133 16.20 18.49 3.58
CA ALA A 133 17.46 18.44 4.33
C ALA A 133 18.66 17.96 3.48
N PHE A 134 18.40 17.13 2.47
CA PHE A 134 19.40 16.61 1.55
C PHE A 134 19.41 17.31 0.16
N ASP A 135 18.73 18.45 0.06
CA ASP A 135 18.63 19.26 -1.17
C ASP A 135 18.09 18.48 -2.39
N LYS A 136 17.18 17.54 -2.11
CA LYS A 136 16.45 16.74 -3.09
C LYS A 136 15.00 17.21 -3.17
N ILE A 137 14.74 18.26 -3.96
CA ILE A 137 13.37 18.79 -4.10
C ILE A 137 12.71 18.11 -5.31
N PRO A 138 11.58 17.42 -5.13
CA PRO A 138 10.86 16.79 -6.23
C PRO A 138 10.47 17.80 -7.32
N ASP A 139 10.57 17.37 -8.58
CA ASP A 139 10.12 18.19 -9.69
C ASP A 139 8.59 18.38 -9.66
N VAL A 140 8.16 19.62 -9.91
CA VAL A 140 6.72 19.97 -9.97
C VAL A 140 5.99 19.15 -11.02
N GLN A 141 6.64 18.85 -12.16
CA GLN A 141 6.07 18.01 -13.22
C GLN A 141 5.84 16.57 -12.73
N GLY A 142 6.77 16.00 -11.95
CA GLY A 142 6.63 14.71 -11.32
C GLY A 142 5.47 14.67 -10.32
N LEU A 143 5.31 15.73 -9.50
CA LEU A 143 4.27 15.82 -8.49
C LEU A 143 2.84 15.77 -9.05
N VAL A 144 2.62 16.15 -10.31
CA VAL A 144 1.31 16.01 -10.98
C VAL A 144 0.90 14.54 -11.11
N TRP A 145 1.86 13.63 -11.21
CA TRP A 145 1.59 12.18 -11.28
C TRP A 145 1.33 11.54 -9.92
N PHE A 146 1.64 12.22 -8.82
CA PHE A 146 1.44 11.67 -7.48
C PHE A 146 -0.03 11.30 -7.18
N PRO A 147 -1.03 12.15 -7.45
CA PRO A 147 -2.44 11.78 -7.27
C PRO A 147 -2.86 10.58 -8.15
N VAL A 148 -2.29 10.45 -9.34
CA VAL A 148 -2.57 9.33 -10.25
C VAL A 148 -1.99 8.04 -9.66
N ALA A 149 -0.72 8.06 -9.22
CA ALA A 149 -0.08 6.92 -8.56
C ALA A 149 -0.85 6.49 -7.31
N LEU A 150 -1.29 7.46 -6.49
CA LEU A 150 -2.10 7.23 -5.29
C LEU A 150 -3.44 6.53 -5.65
N ALA A 151 -4.12 7.01 -6.69
CA ALA A 151 -5.40 6.43 -7.13
C ALA A 151 -5.22 5.01 -7.67
N VAL A 152 -4.21 4.78 -8.51
CA VAL A 152 -3.89 3.45 -9.06
C VAL A 152 -3.55 2.48 -7.92
N GLN A 153 -2.71 2.88 -6.97
CA GLN A 153 -2.37 2.06 -5.82
C GLN A 153 -3.58 1.77 -4.94
N PHE A 154 -4.44 2.75 -4.70
CA PHE A 154 -5.67 2.55 -3.92
C PHE A 154 -6.56 1.48 -4.55
N VAL A 155 -6.82 1.58 -5.87
CA VAL A 155 -7.67 0.62 -6.58
C VAL A 155 -7.04 -0.77 -6.60
N LEU A 156 -5.73 -0.87 -6.86
CA LEU A 156 -4.98 -2.13 -6.82
C LEU A 156 -5.08 -2.79 -5.45
N THR A 157 -4.75 -2.04 -4.41
CA THR A 157 -4.77 -2.53 -3.02
C THR A 157 -6.16 -2.97 -2.61
N LEU A 158 -7.18 -2.21 -2.96
CA LEU A 158 -8.57 -2.54 -2.63
C LEU A 158 -9.05 -3.80 -3.37
N GLY A 159 -8.65 -3.98 -4.64
CA GLY A 159 -8.94 -5.20 -5.38
C GLY A 159 -8.39 -6.45 -4.69
N PHE A 160 -7.11 -6.45 -4.33
CA PHE A 160 -6.51 -7.54 -3.56
C PHE A 160 -7.13 -7.70 -2.17
N ALA A 161 -7.39 -6.62 -1.46
CA ALA A 161 -7.97 -6.63 -0.12
C ALA A 161 -9.35 -7.32 -0.11
N LEU A 162 -10.20 -7.04 -1.09
CA LEU A 162 -11.51 -7.69 -1.23
C LEU A 162 -11.37 -9.19 -1.52
N ILE A 163 -10.47 -9.58 -2.42
CA ILE A 163 -10.20 -10.99 -2.73
C ILE A 163 -9.72 -11.73 -1.48
N LEU A 164 -8.69 -11.19 -0.81
CA LEU A 164 -8.10 -11.82 0.36
C LEU A 164 -9.10 -11.91 1.51
N ALA A 165 -9.84 -10.84 1.79
CA ALA A 165 -10.86 -10.84 2.83
C ALA A 165 -11.91 -11.93 2.58
N ALA A 166 -12.43 -12.05 1.35
CA ALA A 166 -13.44 -13.04 1.00
C ALA A 166 -12.90 -14.48 1.07
N LEU A 167 -11.69 -14.72 0.56
CA LEU A 167 -11.11 -16.07 0.54
C LEU A 167 -10.68 -16.55 1.91
N THR A 168 -10.16 -15.68 2.78
CA THR A 168 -9.65 -16.09 4.10
C THR A 168 -10.76 -16.55 5.04
N VAL A 169 -12.00 -16.11 4.84
CA VAL A 169 -13.14 -16.64 5.59
C VAL A 169 -13.28 -18.16 5.39
N HIS A 170 -13.06 -18.63 4.15
CA HIS A 170 -13.18 -20.06 3.80
C HIS A 170 -11.86 -20.81 3.94
N PHE A 171 -10.72 -20.14 3.72
CA PHE A 171 -9.37 -20.72 3.68
C PHE A 171 -8.45 -19.96 4.65
N ARG A 172 -8.47 -20.33 5.93
CA ARG A 172 -7.73 -19.63 7.01
C ARG A 172 -6.22 -19.65 6.81
N ASP A 173 -5.69 -20.66 6.12
CA ASP A 173 -4.26 -20.81 5.82
C ASP A 173 -3.69 -19.67 4.95
N ILE A 174 -4.56 -18.99 4.17
CA ILE A 174 -4.16 -17.84 3.36
C ILE A 174 -3.48 -16.77 4.23
N ARG A 175 -4.01 -16.52 5.42
CA ARG A 175 -3.44 -15.54 6.36
C ARG A 175 -2.02 -15.91 6.77
N ASP A 176 -1.77 -17.17 7.04
CA ASP A 176 -0.47 -17.62 7.55
C ASP A 176 0.59 -17.65 6.44
N ILE A 177 0.18 -17.97 5.21
CA ILE A 177 1.05 -17.95 4.02
C ILE A 177 1.32 -16.52 3.57
N LEU A 178 0.36 -15.61 3.70
CA LEU A 178 0.42 -14.25 3.15
C LEU A 178 1.62 -13.45 3.70
N GLY A 179 1.97 -13.63 4.97
CA GLY A 179 3.12 -12.95 5.58
C GLY A 179 4.43 -13.29 4.88
N ASN A 180 4.65 -14.58 4.61
CA ASN A 180 5.84 -15.06 3.87
C ASN A 180 5.81 -14.60 2.41
N LEU A 181 4.62 -14.63 1.79
CA LEU A 181 4.44 -14.16 0.41
C LEU A 181 4.74 -12.66 0.28
N MET A 182 4.29 -11.83 1.24
CA MET A 182 4.60 -10.39 1.26
C MET A 182 6.11 -10.14 1.41
N THR A 183 6.81 -10.93 2.21
CA THR A 183 8.26 -10.83 2.35
C THR A 183 8.97 -11.17 1.02
N PHE A 184 8.59 -12.28 0.38
CA PHE A 184 9.12 -12.63 -0.94
C PHE A 184 8.82 -11.55 -1.98
N TRP A 185 7.60 -11.02 -1.99
CA TRP A 185 7.17 -9.98 -2.92
C TRP A 185 7.93 -8.68 -2.72
N PHE A 186 8.23 -8.31 -1.47
CA PHE A 186 9.07 -7.15 -1.14
C PHE A 186 10.45 -7.24 -1.81
N PHE A 187 11.15 -8.35 -1.62
CA PHE A 187 12.46 -8.56 -2.24
C PHE A 187 12.43 -8.73 -3.75
N SER A 188 11.29 -9.12 -4.31
CA SER A 188 11.05 -9.20 -5.75
C SER A 188 10.64 -7.86 -6.38
N THR A 189 10.58 -6.79 -5.59
CA THR A 189 10.21 -5.45 -6.03
C THR A 189 11.42 -4.52 -5.91
N PRO A 190 11.70 -3.63 -6.89
CA PRO A 190 12.85 -2.73 -6.87
C PRO A 190 12.66 -1.58 -5.87
N ILE A 191 12.57 -1.94 -4.58
CA ILE A 191 12.50 -1.01 -3.45
C ILE A 191 13.90 -0.79 -2.87
N ILE A 192 14.66 -1.88 -2.71
CA ILE A 192 16.00 -1.88 -2.10
C ILE A 192 17.14 -1.83 -3.13
N TYR A 193 16.83 -1.86 -4.41
CA TYR A 193 17.79 -1.78 -5.52
C TYR A 193 17.18 -0.98 -6.67
N ASP A 194 18.05 -0.37 -7.49
CA ASP A 194 17.61 0.36 -8.69
C ASP A 194 17.31 -0.63 -9.82
N MET A 195 16.17 -0.45 -10.49
CA MET A 195 15.80 -1.28 -11.64
C MET A 195 16.85 -1.24 -12.75
N ALA A 196 17.55 -0.12 -12.91
CA ALA A 196 18.62 0.03 -13.90
C ALA A 196 19.83 -0.90 -13.68
N GLU A 197 20.02 -1.46 -12.48
CA GLU A 197 21.07 -2.46 -12.25
C GLU A 197 20.86 -3.76 -13.04
N PHE A 198 19.65 -3.95 -13.55
CA PHE A 198 19.27 -5.13 -14.34
C PHE A 198 19.20 -4.87 -15.85
N ASP A 199 19.61 -3.70 -16.34
CA ASP A 199 19.57 -3.35 -17.78
C ASP A 199 20.36 -4.34 -18.64
N ALA A 200 21.45 -4.90 -18.12
CA ALA A 200 22.24 -5.94 -18.78
C ALA A 200 21.64 -7.35 -18.69
N LYS A 201 20.51 -7.55 -18.01
CA LYS A 201 19.88 -8.87 -17.76
C LYS A 201 18.41 -8.87 -18.19
N PRO A 202 18.10 -9.07 -19.49
CA PRO A 202 16.73 -8.96 -20.02
C PRO A 202 15.72 -9.88 -19.32
N TRP A 203 16.14 -11.08 -18.91
CA TRP A 203 15.27 -12.02 -18.20
C TRP A 203 14.82 -11.48 -16.82
N ALA A 204 15.73 -10.81 -16.11
CA ALA A 204 15.42 -10.22 -14.80
C ALA A 204 14.49 -9.01 -14.95
N GLN A 205 14.73 -8.14 -15.93
CA GLN A 205 13.81 -7.05 -16.26
C GLN A 205 12.41 -7.55 -16.60
N THR A 206 12.30 -8.62 -17.39
CA THR A 206 10.99 -9.22 -17.71
C THR A 206 10.26 -9.69 -16.46
N LEU A 207 10.95 -10.36 -15.55
CA LEU A 207 10.36 -10.79 -14.27
C LEU A 207 9.93 -9.61 -13.40
N LEU A 208 10.78 -8.57 -13.31
CA LEU A 208 10.45 -7.35 -12.55
C LEU A 208 9.23 -6.63 -13.15
N ASN A 209 9.13 -6.55 -14.47
CA ASN A 209 8.00 -5.92 -15.16
C ASN A 209 6.70 -6.74 -15.05
N LEU A 210 6.74 -8.03 -14.78
CA LEU A 210 5.55 -8.83 -14.48
C LEU A 210 4.98 -8.55 -13.08
N ASN A 211 5.80 -8.01 -12.18
CA ASN A 211 5.37 -7.67 -10.84
C ASN A 211 4.58 -6.34 -10.85
N PRO A 212 3.30 -6.34 -10.50
CA PRO A 212 2.48 -5.12 -10.56
C PRO A 212 2.98 -4.01 -9.63
N PHE A 213 3.56 -4.37 -8.49
CA PHE A 213 4.08 -3.38 -7.55
C PHE A 213 5.39 -2.72 -8.01
N THR A 214 6.14 -3.35 -8.92
CA THR A 214 7.32 -2.73 -9.55
C THR A 214 6.99 -1.38 -10.19
N HIS A 215 5.90 -1.32 -10.94
CA HIS A 215 5.49 -0.10 -11.63
C HIS A 215 5.12 1.02 -10.66
N LEU A 216 4.52 0.69 -9.50
CA LEU A 216 4.26 1.67 -8.44
C LEU A 216 5.54 2.12 -7.75
N ALA A 217 6.41 1.18 -7.35
CA ALA A 217 7.66 1.49 -6.67
C ALA A 217 8.54 2.43 -7.51
N VAL A 218 8.75 2.09 -8.78
CA VAL A 218 9.52 2.92 -9.72
C VAL A 218 8.86 4.28 -9.92
N THR A 219 7.54 4.33 -10.09
CA THR A 219 6.83 5.62 -10.25
C THR A 219 6.98 6.51 -9.02
N TYR A 220 6.86 5.96 -7.79
CA TYR A 220 7.07 6.76 -6.58
C TYR A 220 8.51 7.23 -6.42
N GLN A 221 9.50 6.40 -6.80
CA GLN A 221 10.91 6.78 -6.82
C GLN A 221 11.17 7.89 -7.86
N GLU A 222 10.55 7.82 -9.04
CA GLU A 222 10.65 8.88 -10.06
C GLU A 222 9.97 10.19 -9.62
N ILE A 223 8.85 10.12 -8.90
CA ILE A 223 8.14 11.30 -8.41
C ILE A 223 8.87 11.97 -7.23
N LEU A 224 9.41 11.16 -6.31
CA LEU A 224 9.85 11.64 -5.00
C LEU A 224 11.38 11.74 -4.86
N PHE A 225 12.14 11.00 -5.66
CA PHE A 225 13.58 10.88 -5.47
C PHE A 225 14.41 11.24 -6.69
N TYR A 226 14.05 10.76 -7.89
CA TYR A 226 14.80 11.03 -9.10
C TYR A 226 14.46 12.41 -9.67
N ASP A 227 15.48 13.07 -10.26
CA ASP A 227 15.29 14.32 -10.97
C ASP A 227 14.78 14.03 -12.40
N GLY A 228 13.82 14.80 -12.88
CA GLY A 228 13.32 14.72 -14.25
C GLY A 228 11.86 14.24 -14.37
N PRO A 229 11.37 14.10 -15.60
CA PRO A 229 10.00 13.68 -15.84
C PRO A 229 9.78 12.21 -15.48
N VAL A 230 8.55 11.88 -15.07
CA VAL A 230 8.14 10.50 -14.80
C VAL A 230 8.17 9.70 -16.11
N GLY A 231 9.17 8.83 -16.26
CA GLY A 231 9.34 7.98 -17.45
C GLY A 231 8.37 6.78 -17.45
N HIS A 232 7.95 6.37 -16.27
CA HIS A 232 7.12 5.16 -16.07
C HIS A 232 5.61 5.41 -16.22
N TRP A 233 5.18 6.63 -16.62
CA TRP A 233 3.76 7.03 -16.70
C TRP A 233 2.88 6.07 -17.53
N PHE A 234 3.42 5.54 -18.64
CA PHE A 234 2.66 4.61 -19.49
C PHE A 234 2.33 3.32 -18.74
N TRP A 235 3.32 2.73 -18.09
CA TRP A 235 3.13 1.52 -17.28
C TRP A 235 2.22 1.75 -16.07
N LEU A 236 2.27 2.94 -15.48
CA LEU A 236 1.33 3.34 -14.43
C LEU A 236 -0.11 3.33 -14.93
N LEU A 237 -0.38 3.84 -16.13
CA LEU A 237 -1.73 3.82 -16.71
C LEU A 237 -2.18 2.40 -17.07
N VAL A 238 -1.29 1.56 -17.63
CA VAL A 238 -1.56 0.14 -17.89
C VAL A 238 -1.90 -0.57 -16.57
N LEU A 239 -1.08 -0.36 -15.54
CA LEU A 239 -1.37 -0.89 -14.21
C LEU A 239 -2.71 -0.38 -13.67
N GLY A 240 -3.05 0.89 -13.90
CA GLY A 240 -4.33 1.47 -13.53
C GLY A 240 -5.50 0.73 -14.16
N ALA A 241 -5.43 0.44 -15.46
CA ALA A 241 -6.44 -0.33 -16.16
C ALA A 241 -6.57 -1.77 -15.61
N CYS A 242 -5.43 -2.45 -15.40
CA CYS A 242 -5.39 -3.77 -14.77
C CYS A 242 -5.94 -3.76 -13.34
N SER A 243 -5.65 -2.71 -12.56
CA SER A 243 -6.14 -2.53 -11.20
C SER A 243 -7.67 -2.39 -11.14
N VAL A 244 -8.26 -1.69 -12.09
CA VAL A 244 -9.73 -1.62 -12.22
C VAL A 244 -10.30 -3.00 -12.51
N GLY A 245 -9.70 -3.76 -13.43
CA GLY A 245 -10.09 -5.14 -13.72
C GLY A 245 -10.02 -6.03 -12.46
N LEU A 246 -8.91 -5.97 -11.74
CA LEU A 246 -8.72 -6.71 -10.48
C LEU A 246 -9.76 -6.31 -9.41
N PHE A 247 -10.03 -5.02 -9.27
CA PHE A 247 -11.06 -4.53 -8.36
C PHE A 247 -12.45 -5.07 -8.70
N LEU A 248 -12.82 -5.07 -9.98
CA LEU A 248 -14.11 -5.60 -10.42
C LEU A 248 -14.23 -7.11 -10.16
N VAL A 249 -13.16 -7.88 -10.41
CA VAL A 249 -13.10 -9.32 -10.10
C VAL A 249 -13.18 -9.53 -8.58
N GLY A 250 -12.40 -8.77 -7.81
CA GLY A 250 -12.42 -8.86 -6.35
C GLY A 250 -13.77 -8.53 -5.75
N TYR A 251 -14.41 -7.48 -6.24
CA TYR A 251 -15.74 -7.09 -5.82
C TYR A 251 -16.80 -8.14 -6.20
N PHE A 252 -16.71 -8.70 -7.40
CA PHE A 252 -17.61 -9.78 -7.85
C PHE A 252 -17.48 -11.02 -6.98
N LEU A 253 -16.25 -11.46 -6.69
CA LEU A 253 -15.98 -12.60 -5.83
C LEU A 253 -16.50 -12.36 -4.41
N PHE A 254 -16.23 -11.17 -3.87
CA PHE A 254 -16.72 -10.77 -2.54
C PHE A 254 -18.25 -10.76 -2.46
N ASP A 255 -18.92 -10.17 -3.45
CA ASP A 255 -20.39 -10.10 -3.52
C ASP A 255 -21.03 -11.51 -3.61
N ARG A 256 -20.36 -12.44 -4.32
CA ARG A 256 -20.81 -13.83 -4.46
C ARG A 256 -20.66 -14.65 -3.18
N LEU A 257 -19.61 -14.39 -2.40
CA LEU A 257 -19.31 -15.12 -1.17
C LEU A 257 -19.93 -14.48 0.08
N ARG A 258 -20.48 -13.26 -0.05
CA ARG A 258 -20.96 -12.48 1.09
C ARG A 258 -22.00 -13.17 1.95
N ASP A 259 -22.92 -13.93 1.34
CA ASP A 259 -24.03 -14.56 2.04
C ASP A 259 -23.55 -15.67 3.02
N SER A 260 -22.40 -16.30 2.73
CA SER A 260 -21.79 -17.32 3.60
C SER A 260 -20.98 -16.73 4.76
N PHE A 261 -20.61 -15.45 4.74
CA PHE A 261 -19.74 -14.88 5.77
C PHE A 261 -20.35 -14.93 7.18
N ALA A 262 -21.67 -14.74 7.32
CA ALA A 262 -22.34 -14.77 8.62
C ALA A 262 -22.34 -16.15 9.26
N GLU A 263 -22.21 -17.21 8.45
CA GLU A 263 -22.19 -18.61 8.91
C GLU A 263 -20.78 -19.08 9.28
N GLU A 264 -19.74 -18.55 8.56
CA GLU A 264 -18.35 -19.00 8.66
C GLU A 264 -17.49 -18.19 9.66
N VAL A 265 -17.96 -17.00 10.07
CA VAL A 265 -17.19 -16.07 10.93
C VAL A 265 -17.60 -16.14 12.41
#